data_bed96b562ba6515c9a945b0195070c42
#
_entry.id   bed96b562ba6515c9a945b0195070c42
#
_cell.length_a   1.000
_cell.length_b   1.000
_cell.length_c   1.000
_cell.angle_alpha   90.00
_cell.angle_beta   90.00
_cell.angle_gamma   90.00
#
_symmetry.space_group_name_H-M   'P 1'
#
loop_
_entity.id
_entity.type
_entity.pdbx_description
1 polymer ?
#
loop_
_entity_poly.entity_id
_entity_poly.type
_entity_poly.pdbx_seq_one_letter_code
_entity_poly.pdbx_strand_id
1 'polypeptide(L)' 'MAGDSRTIDSFDAPYGKQIEIIENAEEGVTFLRVRIREKSRFTILDLDPVTAQRWGRAMTD' A
#
# COMPACT_ATOMS: atom_id res chain seq x y z
N MET A 1 13.75 -12.21 13.74
CA MET A 1 12.47 -12.14 13.07
C MET A 1 12.54 -11.25 11.88
N ALA A 2 12.11 -11.79 10.80
CA ALA A 2 12.18 -11.03 9.56
C ALA A 2 10.91 -10.26 9.35
N GLY A 3 10.99 -8.98 9.34
CA GLY A 3 9.92 -8.16 8.87
C GLY A 3 8.92 -7.67 9.91
N ASP A 4 8.71 -6.40 9.87
CA ASP A 4 7.65 -5.75 10.61
C ASP A 4 6.65 -5.19 9.61
N SER A 5 5.38 -5.30 9.91
CA SER A 5 4.36 -4.70 9.07
C SER A 5 3.43 -3.85 9.91
N ARG A 6 3.01 -2.74 9.35
CA ARG A 6 2.12 -1.81 10.03
C ARG A 6 1.12 -1.25 9.03
N THR A 7 -0.16 -1.36 9.35
CA THR A 7 -1.18 -0.76 8.51
C THR A 7 -1.19 0.75 8.73
N ILE A 8 -0.91 1.49 7.67
CA ILE A 8 -0.91 2.95 7.73
C ILE A 8 -2.31 3.48 7.58
N ASP A 9 -3.07 2.92 6.64
CA ASP A 9 -4.42 3.39 6.37
C ASP A 9 -5.23 2.26 5.74
N SER A 10 -6.53 2.32 5.94
CA SER A 10 -7.46 1.35 5.36
C SER A 10 -8.78 2.08 5.18
N PHE A 11 -9.30 2.06 3.96
CA PHE A 11 -10.54 2.80 3.69
C PHE A 11 -11.28 2.19 2.50
N ASP A 12 -12.56 2.51 2.41
CA ASP A 12 -13.40 2.10 1.31
C ASP A 12 -13.35 3.16 0.21
N ALA A 13 -13.16 2.71 -1.01
CA ALA A 13 -13.19 3.56 -2.18
C ALA A 13 -14.47 3.31 -2.97
N PRO A 14 -14.84 4.21 -3.89
CA PRO A 14 -16.04 4.02 -4.70
C PRO A 14 -16.01 2.73 -5.51
N TYR A 15 -17.20 2.28 -5.89
CA TYR A 15 -17.37 1.09 -6.74
C TYR A 15 -16.99 -0.22 -6.06
N GLY A 16 -17.19 -0.29 -4.75
CA GLY A 16 -16.99 -1.53 -4.01
C GLY A 16 -15.55 -1.94 -3.83
N LYS A 17 -14.64 -0.98 -3.82
CA LYS A 17 -13.22 -1.25 -3.61
C LYS A 17 -12.83 -0.93 -2.17
N GLN A 18 -11.94 -1.72 -1.64
CA GLN A 18 -11.34 -1.48 -0.33
C GLN A 18 -9.85 -1.35 -0.52
N ILE A 19 -9.27 -0.27 0.00
CA ILE A 19 -7.84 0.01 -0.17
C ILE A 19 -7.17 -0.04 1.18
N GLU A 20 -6.04 -0.74 1.23
CA GLU A 20 -5.26 -0.88 2.43
C GLU A 20 -3.81 -0.55 2.11
N ILE A 21 -3.21 0.32 2.92
CA ILE A 21 -1.81 0.72 2.73
C ILE A 21 -1.02 0.20 3.93
N ILE A 22 -0.03 -0.63 3.65
CA ILE A 22 0.75 -1.31 4.67
C ILE A 22 2.22 -0.97 4.48
N GLU A 23 2.88 -0.59 5.57
CA GLU A 23 4.31 -0.40 5.57
C GLU A 23 4.97 -1.69 6.01
N ASN A 24 5.90 -2.19 5.21
CA ASN A 24 6.67 -3.39 5.54
C ASN A 24 8.13 -3.03 5.65
N ALA A 25 8.78 -3.54 6.69
CA ALA A 25 10.22 -3.41 6.85
C ALA A 25 10.82 -4.81 6.95
N GLU A 26 11.73 -5.12 6.05
CA GLU A 26 12.30 -6.45 5.96
C GLU A 26 13.77 -6.33 5.60
N GLU A 27 14.63 -6.89 6.45
CA GLU A 27 16.08 -6.87 6.25
C GLU A 27 16.65 -5.49 5.98
N GLY A 28 16.16 -4.49 6.71
CA GLY A 28 16.63 -3.12 6.57
C GLY A 28 16.03 -2.38 5.38
N VAL A 29 15.16 -3.02 4.63
CA VAL A 29 14.48 -2.38 3.50
C VAL A 29 13.04 -2.12 3.87
N THR A 30 12.58 -0.89 3.60
CA THR A 30 11.20 -0.50 3.86
C THR A 30 10.49 -0.28 2.53
N PHE A 31 9.30 -0.83 2.43
CA PHE A 31 8.48 -0.61 1.24
C PHE A 31 7.01 -0.51 1.65
N LEU A 32 6.21 0.07 0.77
CA LEU A 32 4.78 0.20 0.97
C LEU A 32 4.04 -0.80 0.12
N ARG A 33 3.13 -1.51 0.75
CA ARG A 33 2.26 -2.44 0.04
C ARG A 33 0.86 -1.85 -0.04
N VAL A 34 0.39 -1.66 -1.26
CA VAL A 34 -0.99 -1.22 -1.49
C VAL A 34 -1.80 -2.45 -1.88
N ARG A 35 -2.80 -2.75 -1.08
CA ARG A 35 -3.68 -3.89 -1.35
C ARG A 35 -5.06 -3.36 -1.68
N ILE A 36 -5.54 -3.70 -2.88
CA ILE A 36 -6.83 -3.28 -3.35
C ILE A 36 -7.72 -4.51 -3.47
N ARG A 37 -8.81 -4.50 -2.73
CA ARG A 37 -9.77 -5.59 -2.79
C ARG A 37 -11.01 -5.12 -3.56
N GLU A 38 -11.38 -5.91 -4.56
CA GLU A 38 -12.56 -5.65 -5.36
C GLU A 38 -13.34 -6.96 -5.46
N LYS A 39 -14.42 -7.08 -4.69
CA LYS A 39 -15.17 -8.34 -4.58
C LYS A 39 -14.25 -9.47 -4.12
N SER A 40 -14.03 -10.46 -4.97
CA SER A 40 -13.14 -11.58 -4.65
C SER A 40 -11.75 -11.42 -5.23
N ARG A 41 -11.46 -10.27 -5.85
CA ARG A 41 -10.17 -10.01 -6.45
C ARG A 41 -9.30 -9.16 -5.54
N PHE A 42 -8.01 -9.45 -5.59
CA PHE A 42 -7.02 -8.67 -4.85
C PHE A 42 -5.94 -8.21 -5.83
N THR A 43 -5.57 -6.96 -5.71
CA THR A 43 -4.41 -6.42 -6.42
C THR A 43 -3.41 -5.96 -5.38
N ILE A 44 -2.18 -6.40 -5.51
CA ILE A 44 -1.13 -6.05 -4.58
C ILE A 44 0.01 -5.38 -5.34
N LEU A 45 0.39 -4.20 -4.87
CA LEU A 45 1.49 -3.44 -5.43
C LEU A 45 2.48 -3.14 -4.33
N ASP A 46 3.74 -3.45 -4.57
CA ASP A 46 4.80 -3.10 -3.63
C ASP A 46 5.59 -1.94 -4.20
N LEU A 47 5.70 -0.87 -3.44
CA LEU A 47 6.34 0.37 -3.86
C LEU A 47 7.50 0.70 -2.95
N ASP A 48 8.62 1.08 -3.55
CA ASP A 48 9.73 1.63 -2.79
C ASP A 48 9.38 3.07 -2.35
N PRO A 49 10.10 3.63 -1.36
CA PRO A 49 9.74 4.96 -0.84
C PRO A 49 9.73 6.06 -1.88
N VAL A 50 10.68 6.04 -2.80
CA VAL A 50 10.76 7.08 -3.84
C VAL A 50 9.57 7.00 -4.79
N THR A 51 9.22 5.80 -5.22
CA THR A 51 8.07 5.59 -6.10
C THR A 51 6.77 5.95 -5.38
N ALA A 52 6.67 5.60 -4.11
CA ALA A 52 5.49 5.92 -3.32
C ALA A 52 5.30 7.43 -3.19
N GLN A 53 6.38 8.18 -2.97
CA GLN A 53 6.33 9.63 -2.89
C GLN A 53 5.88 10.25 -4.22
N ARG A 54 6.42 9.75 -5.31
CA ARG A 54 6.07 10.25 -6.63
C ARG A 54 4.60 10.01 -6.92
N TRP A 55 4.12 8.82 -6.57
CA TRP A 55 2.72 8.47 -6.79
C TRP A 55 1.80 9.33 -5.94
N GLY A 56 2.18 9.53 -4.66
CA GLY A 56 1.40 10.37 -3.77
C GLY A 56 1.28 11.81 -4.27
N ARG A 57 2.36 12.37 -4.79
CA ARG A 57 2.33 13.72 -5.36
C ARG A 57 1.40 13.80 -6.57
N ALA A 58 1.49 12.83 -7.44
CA ALA A 58 0.65 12.81 -8.63
C ALA A 58 -0.83 12.74 -8.26
N MET A 59 -1.14 12.03 -7.18
CA MET A 59 -2.52 11.89 -6.74
C MET A 59 -3.08 13.10 -6.03
N THR A 60 -2.20 13.94 -5.47
CA THR A 60 -2.64 15.09 -4.70
C THR A 60 -2.53 16.42 -5.45
N ASP A 61 -1.93 16.43 -6.61
CA ASP A 61 -1.78 17.64 -7.43
C ASP A 61 -3.06 18.01 -8.17
#